data_8a3dd5f10dda2597f6c2d1af37426d68
#
_entry.id   8a3dd5f10dda2597f6c2d1af37426d68
#
_cell.length_a   1.000
_cell.length_b   1.000
_cell.length_c   1.000
_cell.angle_alpha   90.00
_cell.angle_beta   90.00
_cell.angle_gamma   90.00
#
_symmetry.space_group_name_H-M   'P 1'
#
loop_
_entity.id
_entity.type
_entity.pdbx_description
1 polymer ?
#
loop_
_entity_poly.entity_id
_entity_poly.type
_entity_poly.pdbx_seq_one_letter_code
_entity_poly.pdbx_strand_id
1 'polypeptide(L)'
;MKKNRWLMALAAVGIHLCIGSVYAWSVLTKPVMNEMGLSLSETTWAFSIAILFLGMSAGFLGGFVERIGPSYSGCISACFFGTGMIGTALAISWKSPFLLYLFYGCLGGIGLGTGYITPVSVLVKWFPEHRGFATGLAIMGFGFSALIAGPAMQYLTSTVGLVYNFLILGIIYFAVIVLSASYLRPPRKGEVTPTLEEVLEKQMALKKSSPHKKQSFTRKEAMHSWRWYALWWIFFTNITCGIGLLALVSPMAQEVIHMTPAEAASFVGIIGVVNGAGRIIWSTVSDWIGRGFTYIMFFAMEIFAFYRLSVTGEKLFFEIIVLLVISCYGGGFSCMPAYLSDIFGVRHLAAIHGTILTAWGIAGIAGPLVLAVMKEMTGGYELTLDLFAGMMVLAFVIATVLHLSNRKAV
;
A
#
# COMPACT_ATOMS: atom_id res chain seq x y z
N MET A 1 -19.05 -20.75 20.51
CA MET A 1 -18.03 -21.59 19.84
C MET A 1 -16.70 -20.84 19.83
N LYS A 2 -15.60 -21.54 20.18
CA LYS A 2 -14.24 -21.01 20.01
C LYS A 2 -13.96 -20.85 18.52
N LYS A 3 -13.47 -19.66 18.08
CA LYS A 3 -13.06 -19.44 16.68
C LYS A 3 -11.61 -19.84 16.49
N ASN A 4 -11.30 -20.37 15.31
CA ASN A 4 -9.94 -20.75 14.93
C ASN A 4 -9.16 -19.51 14.48
N ARG A 5 -7.99 -19.26 15.07
CA ARG A 5 -7.12 -18.11 14.75
C ARG A 5 -6.63 -18.12 13.29
N TRP A 6 -6.43 -19.29 12.69
CA TRP A 6 -5.99 -19.41 11.31
C TRP A 6 -7.13 -19.09 10.31
N LEU A 7 -8.39 -19.47 10.64
CA LEU A 7 -9.54 -19.04 9.86
C LEU A 7 -9.78 -17.53 9.99
N MET A 8 -9.45 -16.95 11.15
CA MET A 8 -9.45 -15.50 11.34
C MET A 8 -8.40 -14.82 10.43
N ALA A 9 -7.20 -15.42 10.34
CA ALA A 9 -6.16 -14.96 9.44
C ALA A 9 -6.57 -15.09 7.97
N LEU A 10 -7.19 -16.20 7.58
CA LEU A 10 -7.70 -16.42 6.22
C LEU A 10 -8.78 -15.38 5.85
N ALA A 11 -9.71 -15.10 6.76
CA ALA A 11 -10.74 -14.07 6.56
C ALA A 11 -10.11 -12.67 6.41
N ALA A 12 -9.11 -12.35 7.22
CA ALA A 12 -8.37 -11.09 7.12
C ALA A 12 -7.63 -10.95 5.78
N VAL A 13 -6.95 -12.01 5.33
CA VAL A 13 -6.29 -12.06 4.02
C VAL A 13 -7.31 -11.96 2.89
N GLY A 14 -8.48 -12.59 3.02
CA GLY A 14 -9.57 -12.49 2.02
C GLY A 14 -10.03 -11.05 1.77
N ILE A 15 -10.18 -10.23 2.82
CA ILE A 15 -10.47 -8.79 2.65
C ILE A 15 -9.33 -8.11 1.91
N HIS A 16 -8.09 -8.34 2.33
CA HIS A 16 -6.93 -7.68 1.72
C HIS A 16 -6.69 -8.11 0.27
N LEU A 17 -6.99 -9.36 -0.11
CA LEU A 17 -6.95 -9.81 -1.50
C LEU A 17 -7.96 -9.06 -2.38
N CYS A 18 -9.16 -8.77 -1.85
CA CYS A 18 -10.15 -8.01 -2.61
C CYS A 18 -9.73 -6.54 -2.77
N ILE A 19 -9.43 -5.85 -1.67
CA ILE A 19 -9.11 -4.41 -1.72
C ILE A 19 -7.74 -4.13 -2.34
N GLY A 20 -6.79 -5.06 -2.26
CA GLY A 20 -5.47 -4.93 -2.88
C GLY A 20 -5.51 -4.96 -4.42
N SER A 21 -6.63 -5.35 -5.02
CA SER A 21 -6.84 -5.32 -6.48
C SER A 21 -6.65 -3.92 -7.10
N VAL A 22 -6.69 -2.87 -6.29
CA VAL A 22 -6.34 -1.51 -6.71
C VAL A 22 -4.93 -1.42 -7.31
N TYR A 23 -3.99 -2.28 -6.89
CA TYR A 23 -2.63 -2.32 -7.45
C TYR A 23 -2.55 -2.96 -8.84
N ALA A 24 -3.63 -3.61 -9.30
CA ALA A 24 -3.76 -4.08 -10.68
C ALA A 24 -4.40 -3.02 -11.62
N TRP A 25 -4.71 -1.81 -11.13
CA TRP A 25 -5.33 -0.74 -11.93
C TRP A 25 -4.62 -0.50 -13.26
N SER A 26 -3.29 -0.57 -13.29
CA SER A 26 -2.52 -0.33 -14.51
C SER A 26 -2.94 -1.22 -15.70
N VAL A 27 -3.46 -2.42 -15.42
CA VAL A 27 -4.01 -3.33 -16.44
C VAL A 27 -5.26 -2.74 -17.14
N LEU A 28 -6.05 -1.96 -16.39
CA LEU A 28 -7.29 -1.34 -16.86
C LEU A 28 -7.09 0.06 -17.46
N THR A 29 -5.91 0.66 -17.34
CA THR A 29 -5.65 2.04 -17.79
C THR A 29 -5.96 2.20 -19.28
N LYS A 30 -5.35 1.41 -20.15
CA LYS A 30 -5.61 1.47 -21.62
C LYS A 30 -7.04 1.12 -21.98
N PRO A 31 -7.65 0.03 -21.44
CA PRO A 31 -9.08 -0.25 -21.67
C PRO A 31 -10.00 0.92 -21.28
N VAL A 32 -9.79 1.57 -20.14
CA VAL A 32 -10.59 2.72 -19.70
C VAL A 32 -10.38 3.92 -20.62
N MET A 33 -9.14 4.25 -20.99
CA MET A 33 -8.84 5.29 -21.96
C MET A 33 -9.59 5.09 -23.27
N ASN A 34 -9.50 3.89 -23.84
CA ASN A 34 -10.11 3.57 -25.13
C ASN A 34 -11.64 3.60 -25.08
N GLU A 35 -12.24 3.01 -24.03
CA GLU A 35 -13.70 2.91 -23.90
C GLU A 35 -14.34 4.27 -23.63
N MET A 36 -13.72 5.10 -22.81
CA MET A 36 -14.27 6.38 -22.38
C MET A 36 -13.76 7.59 -23.19
N GLY A 37 -12.73 7.38 -24.06
CA GLY A 37 -12.11 8.46 -24.82
C GLY A 37 -11.30 9.43 -23.95
N LEU A 38 -10.75 8.97 -22.83
CA LEU A 38 -9.99 9.77 -21.88
C LEU A 38 -8.50 9.77 -22.21
N SER A 39 -7.83 10.86 -21.84
CA SER A 39 -6.37 10.93 -21.84
C SER A 39 -5.78 10.05 -20.71
N LEU A 40 -4.47 9.85 -20.75
CA LEU A 40 -3.77 9.08 -19.71
C LEU A 40 -3.88 9.76 -18.34
N SER A 41 -3.71 11.08 -18.29
CA SER A 41 -3.81 11.86 -17.05
C SER A 41 -5.24 11.82 -16.47
N GLU A 42 -6.27 12.00 -17.31
CA GLU A 42 -7.67 11.90 -16.89
C GLU A 42 -7.99 10.50 -16.32
N THR A 43 -7.53 9.44 -16.98
CA THR A 43 -7.71 8.07 -16.49
C THR A 43 -6.95 7.84 -15.17
N THR A 44 -5.74 8.39 -15.05
CA THR A 44 -4.89 8.25 -13.86
C THR A 44 -5.51 8.95 -12.64
N TRP A 45 -6.29 10.02 -12.82
CA TRP A 45 -7.01 10.67 -11.71
C TRP A 45 -7.91 9.70 -10.94
N ALA A 46 -8.54 8.72 -11.59
CA ALA A 46 -9.38 7.74 -10.90
C ALA A 46 -8.58 6.95 -9.85
N PHE A 47 -7.41 6.44 -10.23
CA PHE A 47 -6.49 5.74 -9.33
C PHE A 47 -5.95 6.68 -8.24
N SER A 48 -5.52 7.87 -8.62
CA SER A 48 -4.93 8.84 -7.69
C SER A 48 -5.90 9.25 -6.59
N ILE A 49 -7.16 9.52 -6.94
CA ILE A 49 -8.22 9.82 -5.97
C ILE A 49 -8.49 8.60 -5.08
N ALA A 50 -8.50 7.38 -5.64
CA ALA A 50 -8.70 6.17 -4.85
C ALA A 50 -7.59 5.99 -3.79
N ILE A 51 -6.34 6.23 -4.14
CA ILE A 51 -5.22 6.14 -3.19
C ILE A 51 -5.24 7.30 -2.17
N LEU A 52 -5.64 8.51 -2.59
CA LEU A 52 -5.82 9.62 -1.66
C LEU A 52 -6.85 9.26 -0.59
N PHE A 53 -8.04 8.85 -1.01
CA PHE A 53 -9.12 8.49 -0.07
C PHE A 53 -8.79 7.23 0.75
N LEU A 54 -8.02 6.28 0.19
CA LEU A 54 -7.48 5.15 0.93
C LEU A 54 -6.58 5.63 2.06
N GLY A 55 -5.57 6.46 1.75
CA GLY A 55 -4.63 6.98 2.74
C GLY A 55 -5.30 7.83 3.82
N MET A 56 -6.22 8.72 3.42
CA MET A 56 -6.99 9.56 4.34
C MET A 56 -7.91 8.72 5.24
N SER A 57 -8.64 7.78 4.68
CA SER A 57 -9.52 6.88 5.44
C SER A 57 -8.72 6.01 6.41
N ALA A 58 -7.60 5.44 5.98
CA ALA A 58 -6.71 4.68 6.85
C ALA A 58 -6.15 5.55 7.99
N GLY A 59 -5.75 6.79 7.70
CA GLY A 59 -5.18 7.70 8.69
C GLY A 59 -6.19 8.24 9.71
N PHE A 60 -7.41 8.54 9.29
CA PHE A 60 -8.38 9.25 10.13
C PHE A 60 -9.50 8.36 10.71
N LEU A 61 -9.88 7.27 10.02
CA LEU A 61 -10.98 6.42 10.46
C LEU A 61 -10.56 5.30 11.43
N GLY A 62 -9.28 5.16 11.77
CA GLY A 62 -8.80 4.11 12.67
C GLY A 62 -9.55 4.06 14.00
N GLY A 63 -9.77 5.20 14.65
CA GLY A 63 -10.54 5.28 15.90
C GLY A 63 -12.02 4.95 15.74
N PHE A 64 -12.61 5.24 14.59
CA PHE A 64 -13.98 4.84 14.26
C PHE A 64 -14.09 3.33 14.07
N VAL A 65 -13.17 2.74 13.29
CA VAL A 65 -13.06 1.28 13.06
C VAL A 65 -12.93 0.51 14.37
N GLU A 66 -12.12 1.02 15.30
CA GLU A 66 -11.96 0.39 16.62
C GLU A 66 -13.25 0.42 17.46
N ARG A 67 -14.03 1.50 17.38
CA ARG A 67 -15.29 1.66 18.13
C ARG A 67 -16.42 0.76 17.63
N ILE A 68 -16.61 0.68 16.31
CA ILE A 68 -17.70 -0.13 15.72
C ILE A 68 -17.35 -1.61 15.65
N GLY A 69 -16.06 -1.95 15.73
CA GLY A 69 -15.57 -3.32 15.67
C GLY A 69 -15.36 -3.83 14.24
N PRO A 70 -14.58 -4.92 14.10
CA PRO A 70 -14.04 -5.35 12.80
C PRO A 70 -15.10 -5.90 11.85
N SER A 71 -16.14 -6.58 12.34
CA SER A 71 -17.20 -7.10 11.49
C SER A 71 -17.97 -5.98 10.79
N TYR A 72 -18.42 -4.98 11.55
CA TYR A 72 -19.14 -3.82 10.99
C TYR A 72 -18.25 -2.98 10.09
N SER A 73 -17.01 -2.75 10.50
CA SER A 73 -16.04 -2.01 9.69
C SER A 73 -15.76 -2.70 8.35
N GLY A 74 -15.62 -4.03 8.36
CA GLY A 74 -15.46 -4.80 7.12
C GLY A 74 -16.70 -4.76 6.23
N CYS A 75 -17.92 -4.81 6.82
CA CYS A 75 -19.15 -4.62 6.03
C CYS A 75 -19.27 -3.22 5.42
N ILE A 76 -18.86 -2.18 6.16
CA ILE A 76 -18.79 -0.80 5.62
C ILE A 76 -17.80 -0.75 4.45
N SER A 77 -16.62 -1.36 4.60
CA SER A 77 -15.66 -1.47 3.50
C SER A 77 -16.28 -2.17 2.28
N ALA A 78 -16.99 -3.27 2.48
CA ALA A 78 -17.66 -3.99 1.40
C ALA A 78 -18.69 -3.13 0.67
N CYS A 79 -19.51 -2.38 1.43
CA CYS A 79 -20.50 -1.47 0.85
C CYS A 79 -19.83 -0.38 0.01
N PHE A 80 -18.83 0.30 0.55
CA PHE A 80 -18.13 1.37 -0.16
C PHE A 80 -17.36 0.85 -1.37
N PHE A 81 -16.56 -0.20 -1.20
CA PHE A 81 -15.73 -0.74 -2.29
C PHE A 81 -16.57 -1.43 -3.36
N GLY A 82 -17.56 -2.25 -2.97
CA GLY A 82 -18.49 -2.90 -3.89
C GLY A 82 -19.30 -1.88 -4.69
N THR A 83 -19.90 -0.89 -4.02
CA THR A 83 -20.60 0.21 -4.69
C THR A 83 -19.66 1.01 -5.60
N GLY A 84 -18.42 1.25 -5.16
CA GLY A 84 -17.39 1.89 -5.97
C GLY A 84 -17.13 1.14 -7.27
N MET A 85 -16.92 -0.17 -7.20
CA MET A 85 -16.70 -1.02 -8.39
C MET A 85 -17.93 -1.09 -9.31
N ILE A 86 -19.12 -1.36 -8.75
CA ILE A 86 -20.37 -1.44 -9.52
C ILE A 86 -20.72 -0.08 -10.14
N GLY A 87 -20.57 1.01 -9.39
CA GLY A 87 -20.78 2.36 -9.89
C GLY A 87 -19.78 2.76 -10.98
N THR A 88 -18.56 2.19 -10.95
CA THR A 88 -17.58 2.36 -12.04
C THR A 88 -18.06 1.72 -13.33
N ALA A 89 -18.72 0.55 -13.29
CA ALA A 89 -19.35 -0.04 -14.47
C ALA A 89 -20.37 0.92 -15.10
N LEU A 90 -21.18 1.60 -14.24
CA LEU A 90 -22.13 2.60 -14.69
C LEU A 90 -21.42 3.84 -15.28
N ALA A 91 -20.35 4.30 -14.65
CA ALA A 91 -19.55 5.44 -15.10
C ALA A 91 -18.97 5.19 -16.51
N ILE A 92 -18.48 3.98 -16.77
CA ILE A 92 -17.96 3.57 -18.07
C ILE A 92 -19.07 3.51 -19.10
N SER A 93 -20.22 2.90 -18.77
CA SER A 93 -21.38 2.81 -19.67
C SER A 93 -21.88 4.18 -20.11
N TRP A 94 -21.84 5.17 -19.23
CA TRP A 94 -22.27 6.56 -19.50
C TRP A 94 -21.12 7.44 -19.96
N LYS A 95 -19.90 6.91 -20.07
CA LYS A 95 -18.69 7.62 -20.46
C LYS A 95 -18.48 8.91 -19.64
N SER A 96 -18.77 8.85 -18.33
CA SER A 96 -18.71 10.00 -17.43
C SER A 96 -17.44 9.97 -16.55
N PRO A 97 -16.45 10.84 -16.78
CA PRO A 97 -15.27 10.94 -15.93
C PRO A 97 -15.60 11.32 -14.48
N PHE A 98 -16.59 12.20 -14.29
CA PHE A 98 -17.03 12.58 -12.95
C PHE A 98 -17.52 11.39 -12.13
N LEU A 99 -18.34 10.51 -12.73
CA LEU A 99 -18.82 9.29 -12.06
C LEU A 99 -17.68 8.30 -11.81
N LEU A 100 -16.70 8.20 -12.72
CA LEU A 100 -15.52 7.37 -12.53
C LEU A 100 -14.74 7.83 -11.28
N TYR A 101 -14.48 9.12 -11.15
CA TYR A 101 -13.78 9.69 -10.00
C TYR A 101 -14.58 9.55 -8.70
N LEU A 102 -15.90 9.72 -8.77
CA LEU A 102 -16.77 9.56 -7.61
C LEU A 102 -16.82 8.11 -7.14
N PHE A 103 -17.12 7.17 -8.06
CA PHE A 103 -17.33 5.77 -7.68
C PHE A 103 -16.01 5.04 -7.42
N TYR A 104 -15.11 5.00 -8.39
CA TYR A 104 -13.83 4.29 -8.21
C TYR A 104 -12.92 5.05 -7.23
N GLY A 105 -12.78 6.35 -7.44
CA GLY A 105 -11.90 7.20 -6.66
C GLY A 105 -12.39 7.40 -5.23
N CYS A 106 -13.48 8.15 -5.05
CA CYS A 106 -13.92 8.56 -3.70
C CYS A 106 -14.51 7.37 -2.92
N LEU A 107 -15.59 6.76 -3.43
CA LEU A 107 -16.27 5.68 -2.70
C LEU A 107 -15.38 4.44 -2.60
N GLY A 108 -14.77 4.02 -3.71
CA GLY A 108 -13.81 2.93 -3.73
C GLY A 108 -12.68 3.18 -2.74
N GLY A 109 -12.06 4.36 -2.77
CA GLY A 109 -10.98 4.74 -1.87
C GLY A 109 -11.33 4.69 -0.38
N ILE A 110 -12.54 5.15 0.01
CA ILE A 110 -13.03 5.02 1.40
C ILE A 110 -13.16 3.54 1.77
N GLY A 111 -13.72 2.72 0.88
CA GLY A 111 -13.83 1.28 1.06
C GLY A 111 -12.46 0.59 1.22
N LEU A 112 -11.49 0.99 0.40
CA LEU A 112 -10.11 0.51 0.48
C LEU A 112 -9.48 0.83 1.84
N GLY A 113 -9.58 2.07 2.31
CA GLY A 113 -8.93 2.49 3.55
C GLY A 113 -9.56 1.87 4.80
N THR A 114 -10.89 1.78 4.88
CA THR A 114 -11.59 1.10 5.98
C THR A 114 -11.30 -0.40 5.98
N GLY A 115 -11.24 -1.02 4.79
CA GLY A 115 -10.88 -2.42 4.61
C GLY A 115 -9.43 -2.73 4.96
N TYR A 116 -8.51 -1.78 4.75
CA TYR A 116 -7.09 -1.96 5.06
C TYR A 116 -6.81 -2.05 6.57
N ILE A 117 -7.43 -1.17 7.36
CA ILE A 117 -7.17 -1.11 8.81
C ILE A 117 -7.79 -2.30 9.54
N THR A 118 -8.96 -2.75 9.10
CA THR A 118 -9.79 -3.75 9.80
C THR A 118 -9.04 -5.08 10.06
N PRO A 119 -8.46 -5.77 9.04
CA PRO A 119 -7.72 -7.01 9.23
C PRO A 119 -6.50 -6.86 10.13
N VAL A 120 -5.74 -5.79 9.94
CA VAL A 120 -4.52 -5.53 10.73
C VAL A 120 -4.84 -5.41 12.22
N SER A 121 -5.88 -4.61 12.55
CA SER A 121 -6.29 -4.40 13.95
C SER A 121 -6.76 -5.68 14.65
N VAL A 122 -7.30 -6.64 13.91
CA VAL A 122 -7.79 -7.92 14.42
C VAL A 122 -6.65 -8.91 14.61
N LEU A 123 -5.82 -9.10 13.58
CA LEU A 123 -4.78 -10.13 13.61
C LEU A 123 -3.73 -9.89 14.70
N VAL A 124 -3.37 -8.63 14.95
CA VAL A 124 -2.48 -8.27 16.07
C VAL A 124 -3.02 -8.72 17.43
N LYS A 125 -4.35 -8.75 17.59
CA LYS A 125 -5.01 -9.23 18.83
C LYS A 125 -5.11 -10.75 18.91
N TRP A 126 -5.20 -11.45 17.77
CA TRP A 126 -5.27 -12.91 17.72
C TRP A 126 -3.90 -13.60 17.79
N PHE A 127 -2.82 -12.88 17.48
CA PHE A 127 -1.44 -13.38 17.52
C PHE A 127 -0.56 -12.47 18.39
N PRO A 128 -0.86 -12.36 19.70
CA PRO A 128 -0.13 -11.44 20.58
C PRO A 128 1.34 -11.83 20.73
N GLU A 129 1.67 -13.13 20.60
CA GLU A 129 3.02 -13.67 20.65
C GLU A 129 3.86 -13.35 19.40
N HIS A 130 3.19 -13.09 18.24
CA HIS A 130 3.82 -12.85 16.93
C HIS A 130 3.18 -11.69 16.19
N ARG A 131 3.14 -10.49 16.80
CA ARG A 131 2.48 -9.30 16.23
C ARG A 131 3.04 -8.87 14.88
N GLY A 132 4.37 -8.96 14.71
CA GLY A 132 5.03 -8.67 13.43
C GLY A 132 4.57 -9.63 12.33
N PHE A 133 4.56 -10.93 12.62
CA PHE A 133 4.03 -11.95 11.70
C PHE A 133 2.55 -11.69 11.35
N ALA A 134 1.71 -11.38 12.34
CA ALA A 134 0.30 -11.12 12.14
C ALA A 134 0.06 -9.90 11.23
N THR A 135 0.80 -8.82 11.45
CA THR A 135 0.75 -7.61 10.62
C THR A 135 1.24 -7.92 9.20
N GLY A 136 2.37 -8.63 9.08
CA GLY A 136 2.93 -9.05 7.80
C GLY A 136 1.97 -9.92 6.99
N LEU A 137 1.33 -10.90 7.63
CA LEU A 137 0.36 -11.80 7.01
C LEU A 137 -0.87 -11.03 6.48
N ALA A 138 -1.40 -10.08 7.26
CA ALA A 138 -2.48 -9.22 6.81
C ALA A 138 -2.06 -8.41 5.56
N ILE A 139 -0.97 -7.66 5.69
CA ILE A 139 -0.53 -6.70 4.65
C ILE A 139 -0.03 -7.41 3.39
N MET A 140 0.53 -8.63 3.53
CA MET A 140 0.96 -9.47 2.40
C MET A 140 -0.21 -9.77 1.45
N GLY A 141 -1.42 -10.05 1.99
CA GLY A 141 -2.62 -10.29 1.18
C GLY A 141 -2.94 -9.11 0.24
N PHE A 142 -2.73 -7.89 0.69
CA PHE A 142 -2.88 -6.70 -0.14
C PHE A 142 -1.86 -6.64 -1.29
N GLY A 143 -0.59 -7.01 -1.03
CA GLY A 143 0.46 -7.07 -2.05
C GLY A 143 0.20 -8.18 -3.09
N PHE A 144 -0.14 -9.38 -2.64
CA PHE A 144 -0.40 -10.53 -3.51
C PHE A 144 -1.70 -10.43 -4.33
N SER A 145 -2.57 -9.50 -4.00
CA SER A 145 -3.85 -9.33 -4.72
C SER A 145 -3.66 -9.19 -6.23
N ALA A 146 -2.66 -8.43 -6.66
CA ALA A 146 -2.41 -8.17 -8.07
C ALA A 146 -2.05 -9.45 -8.87
N LEU A 147 -1.50 -10.49 -8.21
CA LEU A 147 -1.23 -11.79 -8.82
C LEU A 147 -2.52 -12.45 -9.35
N ILE A 148 -3.62 -12.28 -8.64
CA ILE A 148 -4.94 -12.82 -9.04
C ILE A 148 -5.70 -11.79 -9.84
N ALA A 149 -5.74 -10.54 -9.37
CA ALA A 149 -6.56 -9.49 -9.95
C ALA A 149 -6.08 -9.05 -11.34
N GLY A 150 -4.76 -8.96 -11.58
CA GLY A 150 -4.23 -8.55 -12.88
C GLY A 150 -4.66 -9.45 -14.03
N PRO A 151 -4.34 -10.75 -14.01
CA PRO A 151 -4.81 -11.70 -15.01
C PRO A 151 -6.34 -11.81 -15.10
N ALA A 152 -7.04 -11.78 -13.95
CA ALA A 152 -8.51 -11.85 -13.94
C ALA A 152 -9.15 -10.62 -14.61
N MET A 153 -8.67 -9.42 -14.33
CA MET A 153 -9.12 -8.19 -14.98
C MET A 153 -8.86 -8.20 -16.47
N GLN A 154 -7.68 -8.65 -16.90
CA GLN A 154 -7.35 -8.78 -18.31
C GLN A 154 -8.27 -9.79 -19.00
N TYR A 155 -8.47 -10.96 -18.40
CA TYR A 155 -9.34 -12.01 -18.95
C TYR A 155 -10.80 -11.54 -19.06
N LEU A 156 -11.37 -10.98 -18.01
CA LEU A 156 -12.74 -10.46 -18.03
C LEU A 156 -12.91 -9.32 -19.03
N THR A 157 -11.96 -8.39 -19.09
CA THR A 157 -12.02 -7.27 -20.02
C THR A 157 -11.99 -7.75 -21.48
N SER A 158 -11.19 -8.78 -21.79
CA SER A 158 -11.08 -9.32 -23.14
C SER A 158 -12.25 -10.23 -23.56
N THR A 159 -12.93 -10.86 -22.60
CA THR A 159 -13.99 -11.84 -22.89
C THR A 159 -15.40 -11.25 -22.80
N VAL A 160 -15.68 -10.47 -21.74
CA VAL A 160 -17.01 -9.93 -21.47
C VAL A 160 -17.08 -8.40 -21.55
N GLY A 161 -15.92 -7.74 -21.71
CA GLY A 161 -15.81 -6.30 -21.80
C GLY A 161 -15.63 -5.60 -20.46
N LEU A 162 -15.21 -4.32 -20.52
CA LEU A 162 -14.77 -3.53 -19.37
C LEU A 162 -15.90 -3.28 -18.36
N VAL A 163 -17.12 -3.01 -18.82
CA VAL A 163 -18.29 -2.77 -17.96
C VAL A 163 -18.59 -3.98 -17.10
N TYR A 164 -18.66 -5.16 -17.71
CA TYR A 164 -18.92 -6.41 -16.98
C TYR A 164 -17.75 -6.84 -16.10
N ASN A 165 -16.51 -6.51 -16.47
CA ASN A 165 -15.35 -6.71 -15.58
C ASN A 165 -15.56 -6.02 -14.23
N PHE A 166 -15.92 -4.73 -14.22
CA PHE A 166 -16.17 -3.99 -12.97
C PHE A 166 -17.40 -4.49 -12.22
N LEU A 167 -18.46 -4.86 -12.93
CA LEU A 167 -19.69 -5.40 -12.32
C LEU A 167 -19.43 -6.74 -11.63
N ILE A 168 -18.81 -7.69 -12.33
CA ILE A 168 -18.52 -9.04 -11.83
C ILE A 168 -17.56 -8.96 -10.62
N LEU A 169 -16.45 -8.23 -10.77
CA LEU A 169 -15.49 -8.08 -9.68
C LEU A 169 -16.09 -7.33 -8.50
N GLY A 170 -16.93 -6.31 -8.74
CA GLY A 170 -17.62 -5.57 -7.67
C GLY A 170 -18.52 -6.49 -6.84
N ILE A 171 -19.30 -7.36 -7.47
CA ILE A 171 -20.16 -8.34 -6.79
C ILE A 171 -19.32 -9.36 -6.03
N ILE A 172 -18.27 -9.91 -6.65
CA ILE A 172 -17.37 -10.88 -6.00
C ILE A 172 -16.69 -10.26 -4.79
N TYR A 173 -16.11 -9.07 -4.94
CA TYR A 173 -15.41 -8.39 -3.85
C TYR A 173 -16.37 -8.04 -2.71
N PHE A 174 -17.56 -7.54 -3.01
CA PHE A 174 -18.59 -7.30 -2.01
C PHE A 174 -18.89 -8.58 -1.22
N ALA A 175 -19.20 -9.67 -1.90
CA ALA A 175 -19.55 -10.96 -1.28
C ALA A 175 -18.39 -11.51 -0.42
N VAL A 176 -17.18 -11.53 -0.96
CA VAL A 176 -15.99 -12.06 -0.24
C VAL A 176 -15.67 -11.21 0.98
N ILE A 177 -15.73 -9.88 0.86
CA ILE A 177 -15.46 -8.98 1.99
C ILE A 177 -16.54 -9.15 3.08
N VAL A 178 -17.83 -9.23 2.73
CA VAL A 178 -18.92 -9.44 3.70
C VAL A 178 -18.77 -10.78 4.41
N LEU A 179 -18.53 -11.86 3.66
CA LEU A 179 -18.31 -13.20 4.24
C LEU A 179 -17.11 -13.22 5.17
N SER A 180 -16.00 -12.62 4.75
CA SER A 180 -14.78 -12.50 5.57
C SER A 180 -15.04 -11.65 6.82
N ALA A 181 -15.65 -10.49 6.66
CA ALA A 181 -15.98 -9.57 7.75
C ALA A 181 -16.91 -10.19 8.81
N SER A 182 -17.90 -10.99 8.38
CA SER A 182 -18.81 -11.69 9.30
C SER A 182 -18.08 -12.67 10.22
N TYR A 183 -16.92 -13.17 9.80
CA TYR A 183 -16.09 -14.05 10.62
C TYR A 183 -15.18 -13.27 11.57
N LEU A 184 -14.80 -12.03 11.23
CA LEU A 184 -13.85 -11.23 12.02
C LEU A 184 -14.47 -10.77 13.35
N ARG A 185 -13.75 -10.99 14.45
CA ARG A 185 -14.02 -10.39 15.76
C ARG A 185 -12.75 -10.35 16.62
N PRO A 186 -12.70 -9.53 17.65
CA PRO A 186 -11.61 -9.62 18.65
C PRO A 186 -11.68 -10.96 19.39
N PRO A 187 -10.54 -11.45 19.91
CA PRO A 187 -10.49 -12.66 20.72
C PRO A 187 -11.27 -12.45 22.04
N ARG A 188 -11.97 -13.48 22.50
CA ARG A 188 -12.59 -13.53 23.84
C ARG A 188 -11.57 -14.04 24.87
N LYS A 189 -11.82 -13.76 26.16
CA LYS A 189 -11.00 -14.30 27.25
C LYS A 189 -10.89 -15.84 27.12
N GLY A 190 -9.66 -16.36 27.13
CA GLY A 190 -9.35 -17.78 27.02
C GLY A 190 -9.32 -18.35 25.58
N GLU A 191 -9.45 -17.55 24.53
CA GLU A 191 -9.28 -18.00 23.15
C GLU A 191 -7.84 -17.86 22.65
N VAL A 192 -7.08 -16.99 23.28
CA VAL A 192 -5.64 -16.78 23.00
C VAL A 192 -4.87 -17.07 24.26
N THR A 193 -3.89 -17.94 24.19
CA THR A 193 -3.01 -18.34 25.30
C THR A 193 -1.57 -17.95 24.96
N PRO A 194 -0.84 -17.24 25.82
CA PRO A 194 -1.23 -16.65 27.08
C PRO A 194 -2.24 -15.50 26.90
N THR A 195 -2.98 -15.17 27.97
CA THR A 195 -3.94 -14.05 27.91
C THR A 195 -3.21 -12.76 27.52
N LEU A 196 -3.88 -11.89 26.76
CA LEU A 196 -3.32 -10.59 26.33
C LEU A 196 -2.77 -9.80 27.54
N GLU A 197 -3.40 -9.95 28.71
CA GLU A 197 -2.98 -9.35 29.98
C GLU A 197 -1.63 -9.89 30.44
N GLU A 198 -1.41 -11.21 30.42
CA GLU A 198 -0.13 -11.83 30.84
C GLU A 198 1.03 -11.48 29.90
N VAL A 199 0.78 -11.38 28.59
CA VAL A 199 1.79 -10.94 27.62
C VAL A 199 2.09 -9.46 27.80
N LEU A 200 1.07 -8.63 28.05
CA LEU A 200 1.26 -7.21 28.35
C LEU A 200 1.97 -6.99 29.68
N GLU A 201 1.63 -7.75 30.72
CA GLU A 201 2.34 -7.71 32.01
C GLU A 201 3.78 -8.19 31.88
N LYS A 202 4.02 -9.29 31.16
CA LYS A 202 5.37 -9.81 30.92
C LYS A 202 6.21 -8.84 30.07
N GLN A 203 5.61 -8.19 29.05
CA GLN A 203 6.27 -7.13 28.29
C GLN A 203 6.48 -5.85 29.10
N MET A 204 5.56 -5.49 29.97
CA MET A 204 5.74 -4.36 30.88
C MET A 204 6.78 -4.65 31.98
N ALA A 205 6.83 -5.87 32.48
CA ALA A 205 7.86 -6.32 33.42
C ALA A 205 9.26 -6.35 32.78
N LEU A 206 9.38 -6.86 31.56
CA LEU A 206 10.63 -6.83 30.77
C LEU A 206 11.06 -5.40 30.42
N LYS A 207 10.11 -4.48 30.20
CA LYS A 207 10.38 -3.05 29.97
C LYS A 207 10.78 -2.30 31.24
N LYS A 208 10.33 -2.73 32.44
CA LYS A 208 10.77 -2.16 33.71
C LYS A 208 12.23 -2.51 34.03
N SER A 209 12.76 -3.59 33.48
CA SER A 209 14.15 -4.04 33.69
C SER A 209 15.13 -3.50 32.63
N SER A 210 14.69 -2.77 31.62
CA SER A 210 15.57 -2.15 30.64
C SER A 210 16.07 -0.79 31.14
N PRO A 211 17.39 -0.58 31.31
CA PRO A 211 17.95 0.65 31.90
C PRO A 211 17.83 1.89 30.99
N HIS A 212 17.39 1.77 29.75
CA HIS A 212 17.17 2.91 28.87
C HIS A 212 15.68 3.24 28.78
N LYS A 213 15.22 4.19 29.59
CA LYS A 213 13.97 4.95 29.37
C LYS A 213 14.11 5.71 28.04
N LYS A 214 13.87 5.07 26.89
CA LYS A 214 13.66 5.81 25.64
C LYS A 214 12.45 6.74 25.87
N GLN A 215 12.68 8.03 25.76
CA GLN A 215 11.66 9.07 25.90
C GLN A 215 10.56 8.78 24.87
N SER A 216 9.33 8.58 25.35
CA SER A 216 8.18 8.32 24.45
C SER A 216 7.53 9.65 24.13
N PHE A 217 7.57 10.03 22.86
CA PHE A 217 6.95 11.25 22.33
C PHE A 217 5.44 11.07 22.18
N THR A 218 4.68 12.09 22.52
CA THR A 218 3.29 12.22 22.09
C THR A 218 3.23 12.53 20.59
N ARG A 219 2.07 12.36 19.94
CA ARG A 219 1.88 12.74 18.54
C ARG A 219 2.27 14.20 18.28
N LYS A 220 1.87 15.12 19.18
CA LYS A 220 2.15 16.54 19.04
C LYS A 220 3.66 16.83 19.13
N GLU A 221 4.36 16.26 20.10
CA GLU A 221 5.80 16.40 20.24
C GLU A 221 6.57 15.83 19.05
N ALA A 222 6.16 14.65 18.56
CA ALA A 222 6.76 14.06 17.37
C ALA A 222 6.66 14.99 16.16
N MET A 223 5.48 15.57 15.90
CA MET A 223 5.23 16.49 14.79
C MET A 223 5.97 17.83 14.91
N HIS A 224 6.46 18.22 16.10
CA HIS A 224 7.34 19.37 16.27
C HIS A 224 8.82 19.06 16.06
N SER A 225 9.17 17.77 15.90
CA SER A 225 10.54 17.34 15.64
C SER A 225 10.85 17.34 14.15
N TRP A 226 12.00 17.91 13.76
CA TRP A 226 12.50 17.83 12.38
C TRP A 226 12.62 16.38 11.87
N ARG A 227 12.85 15.43 12.77
CA ARG A 227 12.93 13.99 12.46
C ARG A 227 11.62 13.45 11.90
N TRP A 228 10.48 13.97 12.37
CA TRP A 228 9.18 13.60 11.82
C TRP A 228 9.05 14.04 10.36
N TYR A 229 9.43 15.28 10.04
CA TYR A 229 9.40 15.79 8.67
C TYR A 229 10.38 15.04 7.75
N ALA A 230 11.57 14.70 8.25
CA ALA A 230 12.52 13.89 7.53
C ALA A 230 11.95 12.49 7.21
N LEU A 231 11.33 11.81 8.20
CA LEU A 231 10.69 10.50 8.00
C LEU A 231 9.49 10.61 7.06
N TRP A 232 8.69 11.65 7.19
CA TRP A 232 7.57 11.89 6.28
C TRP A 232 8.05 12.08 4.84
N TRP A 233 9.11 12.85 4.65
CA TRP A 233 9.66 13.12 3.31
C TRP A 233 10.28 11.88 2.66
N ILE A 234 11.11 11.13 3.37
CA ILE A 234 11.71 9.89 2.82
C ILE A 234 10.63 8.85 2.51
N PHE A 235 9.59 8.77 3.34
CA PHE A 235 8.45 7.89 3.09
C PHE A 235 7.62 8.36 1.90
N PHE A 236 7.32 9.67 1.85
CA PHE A 236 6.63 10.28 0.72
C PHE A 236 7.35 10.02 -0.61
N THR A 237 8.67 10.22 -0.67
CA THR A 237 9.45 10.04 -1.89
C THR A 237 9.47 8.57 -2.33
N ASN A 238 9.76 7.64 -1.42
CA ASN A 238 9.74 6.21 -1.72
C ASN A 238 8.38 5.77 -2.26
N ILE A 239 7.29 6.24 -1.64
CA ILE A 239 5.94 5.90 -2.09
C ILE A 239 5.60 6.58 -3.41
N THR A 240 5.91 7.86 -3.58
CA THR A 240 5.58 8.62 -4.80
C THR A 240 6.13 7.94 -6.05
N CYS A 241 7.39 7.58 -6.03
CA CYS A 241 8.03 6.95 -7.17
C CYS A 241 7.53 5.51 -7.38
N GLY A 242 7.39 4.73 -6.30
CA GLY A 242 6.90 3.36 -6.40
C GLY A 242 5.44 3.27 -6.85
N ILE A 243 4.54 4.11 -6.31
CA ILE A 243 3.11 4.08 -6.70
C ILE A 243 2.87 4.72 -8.07
N GLY A 244 3.71 5.70 -8.47
CA GLY A 244 3.70 6.23 -9.83
C GLY A 244 3.97 5.12 -10.85
N LEU A 245 5.01 4.34 -10.60
CA LEU A 245 5.35 3.19 -11.44
C LEU A 245 4.23 2.13 -11.43
N LEU A 246 3.72 1.74 -10.25
CA LEU A 246 2.62 0.78 -10.13
C LEU A 246 1.37 1.19 -10.92
N ALA A 247 1.04 2.46 -10.94
CA ALA A 247 -0.17 2.96 -11.60
C ALA A 247 -0.10 2.83 -13.14
N LEU A 248 1.10 2.89 -13.70
CA LEU A 248 1.30 2.96 -15.16
C LEU A 248 2.22 1.86 -15.71
N VAL A 249 2.63 0.88 -14.88
CA VAL A 249 3.58 -0.15 -15.32
C VAL A 249 3.06 -1.00 -16.49
N SER A 250 1.76 -1.29 -16.55
CA SER A 250 1.20 -2.07 -17.68
C SER A 250 1.22 -1.28 -19.00
N PRO A 251 0.72 -0.02 -19.09
CA PRO A 251 0.91 0.81 -20.27
C PRO A 251 2.40 0.97 -20.64
N MET A 252 3.25 1.24 -19.66
CA MET A 252 4.68 1.43 -19.86
C MET A 252 5.37 0.18 -20.43
N ALA A 253 5.06 -1.01 -19.90
CA ALA A 253 5.60 -2.27 -20.40
C ALA A 253 5.14 -2.57 -21.86
N GLN A 254 3.88 -2.22 -22.18
CA GLN A 254 3.37 -2.37 -23.54
C GLN A 254 4.01 -1.40 -24.53
N GLU A 255 4.35 -0.18 -24.10
CA GLU A 255 4.88 0.86 -24.97
C GLU A 255 6.42 0.79 -25.11
N VAL A 256 7.15 0.55 -24.01
CA VAL A 256 8.62 0.60 -23.97
C VAL A 256 9.25 -0.72 -24.42
N ILE A 257 8.69 -1.85 -23.97
CA ILE A 257 9.25 -3.19 -24.22
C ILE A 257 8.31 -4.11 -25.00
N HIS A 258 7.27 -3.53 -25.58
CA HIS A 258 6.32 -4.19 -26.49
C HIS A 258 5.66 -5.46 -25.97
N MET A 259 5.39 -5.53 -24.66
CA MET A 259 4.60 -6.60 -24.08
C MET A 259 3.17 -6.59 -24.62
N THR A 260 2.63 -7.78 -24.86
CA THR A 260 1.19 -7.93 -25.09
C THR A 260 0.39 -7.55 -23.83
N PRO A 261 -0.89 -7.18 -23.92
CA PRO A 261 -1.72 -6.90 -22.74
C PRO A 261 -1.76 -8.05 -21.73
N ALA A 262 -1.73 -9.30 -22.18
CA ALA A 262 -1.72 -10.48 -21.32
C ALA A 262 -0.38 -10.66 -20.59
N GLU A 263 0.75 -10.44 -21.27
CA GLU A 263 2.08 -10.44 -20.66
C GLU A 263 2.19 -9.32 -19.61
N ALA A 264 1.77 -8.11 -19.95
CA ALA A 264 1.79 -6.97 -19.04
C ALA A 264 0.92 -7.21 -17.78
N ALA A 265 -0.26 -7.83 -17.93
CA ALA A 265 -1.12 -8.21 -16.81
C ALA A 265 -0.47 -9.27 -15.92
N SER A 266 0.21 -10.26 -16.51
CA SER A 266 0.97 -11.28 -15.78
C SER A 266 2.15 -10.66 -15.03
N PHE A 267 2.85 -9.71 -15.66
CA PHE A 267 3.94 -8.96 -15.05
C PHE A 267 3.45 -8.12 -13.84
N VAL A 268 2.30 -7.48 -13.94
CA VAL A 268 1.64 -6.81 -12.79
C VAL A 268 1.34 -7.80 -11.66
N GLY A 269 0.99 -9.03 -11.97
CA GLY A 269 0.86 -10.11 -10.99
C GLY A 269 2.17 -10.41 -10.25
N ILE A 270 3.27 -10.55 -10.99
CA ILE A 270 4.63 -10.77 -10.43
C ILE A 270 5.05 -9.58 -9.55
N ILE A 271 4.79 -8.36 -10.00
CA ILE A 271 5.00 -7.12 -9.24
C ILE A 271 4.28 -7.18 -7.88
N GLY A 272 3.05 -7.68 -7.85
CA GLY A 272 2.30 -7.88 -6.60
C GLY A 272 2.98 -8.84 -5.64
N VAL A 273 3.52 -9.96 -6.15
CA VAL A 273 4.29 -10.93 -5.35
C VAL A 273 5.54 -10.28 -4.77
N VAL A 274 6.31 -9.58 -5.60
CA VAL A 274 7.55 -8.93 -5.17
C VAL A 274 7.29 -7.80 -4.18
N ASN A 275 6.21 -7.03 -4.35
CA ASN A 275 5.77 -6.04 -3.36
C ASN A 275 5.48 -6.70 -2.00
N GLY A 276 4.69 -7.78 -2.00
CA GLY A 276 4.36 -8.52 -0.77
C GLY A 276 5.60 -9.17 -0.13
N ALA A 277 6.44 -9.83 -0.90
CA ALA A 277 7.70 -10.43 -0.44
C ALA A 277 8.69 -9.37 0.08
N GLY A 278 8.81 -8.24 -0.61
CA GLY A 278 9.66 -7.12 -0.21
C GLY A 278 9.33 -6.60 1.18
N ARG A 279 8.06 -6.60 1.57
CA ARG A 279 7.62 -6.22 2.93
C ARG A 279 8.22 -7.12 4.01
N ILE A 280 8.29 -8.43 3.77
CA ILE A 280 8.83 -9.41 4.72
C ILE A 280 10.36 -9.38 4.70
N ILE A 281 10.94 -9.45 3.51
CA ILE A 281 12.40 -9.54 3.34
C ILE A 281 13.09 -8.30 3.91
N TRP A 282 12.66 -7.11 3.48
CA TRP A 282 13.30 -5.86 3.89
C TRP A 282 13.06 -5.51 5.37
N SER A 283 11.89 -5.84 5.94
CA SER A 283 11.69 -5.67 7.38
C SER A 283 12.65 -6.54 8.18
N THR A 284 12.85 -7.79 7.77
CA THR A 284 13.81 -8.71 8.39
C THR A 284 15.25 -8.22 8.23
N VAL A 285 15.64 -7.84 7.02
CA VAL A 285 16.98 -7.26 6.76
C VAL A 285 17.20 -6.02 7.60
N SER A 286 16.19 -5.15 7.73
CA SER A 286 16.27 -3.94 8.52
C SER A 286 16.47 -4.19 10.03
N ASP A 287 16.08 -5.36 10.54
CA ASP A 287 16.37 -5.77 11.92
C ASP A 287 17.87 -5.98 12.14
N TRP A 288 18.59 -6.44 11.13
CA TRP A 288 20.02 -6.73 11.21
C TRP A 288 20.90 -5.51 10.94
N ILE A 289 20.61 -4.76 9.86
CA ILE A 289 21.45 -3.63 9.41
C ILE A 289 21.01 -2.28 9.97
N GLY A 290 19.81 -2.23 10.59
CA GLY A 290 19.20 -1.01 11.13
C GLY A 290 18.34 -0.26 10.12
N ARG A 291 17.21 0.33 10.57
CA ARG A 291 16.17 0.97 9.73
C ARG A 291 16.72 2.15 8.92
N GLY A 292 17.52 3.00 9.56
CA GLY A 292 18.09 4.17 8.88
C GLY A 292 19.00 3.78 7.71
N PHE A 293 19.85 2.76 7.89
CA PHE A 293 20.72 2.28 6.82
C PHE A 293 19.94 1.58 5.72
N THR A 294 18.86 0.86 6.05
CA THR A 294 17.96 0.24 5.09
C THR A 294 17.36 1.26 4.13
N TYR A 295 16.86 2.41 4.63
CA TYR A 295 16.37 3.48 3.77
C TYR A 295 17.45 4.12 2.88
N ILE A 296 18.67 4.28 3.41
CA ILE A 296 19.82 4.72 2.60
C ILE A 296 20.08 3.75 1.44
N MET A 297 20.05 2.44 1.71
CA MET A 297 20.19 1.41 0.68
C MET A 297 19.04 1.47 -0.35
N PHE A 298 17.79 1.65 0.09
CA PHE A 298 16.66 1.79 -0.83
C PHE A 298 16.93 2.92 -1.82
N PHE A 299 17.23 4.11 -1.33
CA PHE A 299 17.44 5.26 -2.20
C PHE A 299 18.66 5.10 -3.10
N ALA A 300 19.75 4.50 -2.63
CA ALA A 300 20.90 4.21 -3.47
C ALA A 300 20.56 3.26 -4.63
N MET A 301 19.80 2.19 -4.36
CA MET A 301 19.33 1.26 -5.38
C MET A 301 18.33 1.92 -6.33
N GLU A 302 17.40 2.72 -5.80
CA GLU A 302 16.36 3.37 -6.59
C GLU A 302 16.90 4.51 -7.47
N ILE A 303 17.94 5.25 -7.05
CA ILE A 303 18.67 6.21 -7.91
C ILE A 303 19.18 5.49 -9.15
N PHE A 304 19.91 4.39 -8.96
CA PHE A 304 20.42 3.58 -10.05
C PHE A 304 19.29 3.02 -10.92
N ALA A 305 18.25 2.49 -10.28
CA ALA A 305 17.11 1.87 -10.94
C ALA A 305 16.36 2.85 -11.84
N PHE A 306 15.97 4.01 -11.34
CA PHE A 306 15.23 5.00 -12.12
C PHE A 306 16.07 5.58 -13.27
N TYR A 307 17.33 5.90 -13.00
CA TYR A 307 18.25 6.35 -14.06
C TYR A 307 18.42 5.30 -15.18
N ARG A 308 18.56 4.02 -14.81
CA ARG A 308 18.69 2.95 -15.79
C ARG A 308 17.38 2.67 -16.53
N LEU A 309 16.26 2.82 -15.85
CA LEU A 309 14.93 2.60 -16.44
C LEU A 309 14.61 3.67 -17.49
N SER A 310 15.13 4.91 -17.32
CA SER A 310 14.92 6.00 -18.28
C SER A 310 15.61 5.76 -19.62
N VAL A 311 16.64 4.91 -19.66
CA VAL A 311 17.48 4.69 -20.87
C VAL A 311 17.38 3.26 -21.42
N THR A 312 16.60 2.35 -20.82
CA THR A 312 16.57 0.96 -21.24
C THR A 312 15.37 0.63 -22.12
N GLY A 313 15.62 -0.12 -23.21
CA GLY A 313 14.58 -0.75 -24.04
C GLY A 313 14.64 -2.29 -24.01
N GLU A 314 15.53 -2.87 -23.20
CA GLU A 314 15.68 -4.32 -23.09
C GLU A 314 14.67 -4.90 -22.08
N LYS A 315 13.87 -5.90 -22.51
CA LYS A 315 12.76 -6.48 -21.76
C LYS A 315 13.19 -7.00 -20.38
N LEU A 316 14.19 -7.90 -20.34
CA LEU A 316 14.62 -8.53 -19.08
C LEU A 316 15.17 -7.49 -18.08
N PHE A 317 15.91 -6.52 -18.58
CA PHE A 317 16.50 -5.48 -17.74
C PHE A 317 15.42 -4.55 -17.17
N PHE A 318 14.43 -4.17 -17.99
CA PHE A 318 13.26 -3.44 -17.55
C PHE A 318 12.52 -4.17 -16.43
N GLU A 319 12.21 -5.46 -16.62
CA GLU A 319 11.52 -6.28 -15.63
C GLU A 319 12.26 -6.33 -14.30
N ILE A 320 13.58 -6.62 -14.32
CA ILE A 320 14.42 -6.71 -13.11
C ILE A 320 14.43 -5.38 -12.36
N ILE A 321 14.60 -4.26 -13.07
CA ILE A 321 14.65 -2.93 -12.43
C ILE A 321 13.31 -2.55 -11.81
N VAL A 322 12.21 -2.76 -12.52
CA VAL A 322 10.87 -2.51 -11.97
C VAL A 322 10.64 -3.34 -10.71
N LEU A 323 10.99 -4.62 -10.73
CA LEU A 323 10.84 -5.50 -9.57
C LEU A 323 11.72 -5.04 -8.39
N LEU A 324 12.92 -4.54 -8.64
CA LEU A 324 13.79 -3.96 -7.62
C LEU A 324 13.11 -2.76 -6.94
N VAL A 325 12.63 -1.77 -7.72
CA VAL A 325 11.94 -0.59 -7.20
C VAL A 325 10.72 -1.00 -6.37
N ILE A 326 9.92 -1.93 -6.88
CA ILE A 326 8.71 -2.39 -6.20
C ILE A 326 9.03 -3.15 -4.90
N SER A 327 10.15 -3.87 -4.84
CA SER A 327 10.59 -4.49 -3.60
C SER A 327 10.93 -3.44 -2.53
N CYS A 328 11.64 -2.37 -2.92
CA CYS A 328 11.99 -1.24 -2.04
C CYS A 328 10.72 -0.47 -1.59
N TYR A 329 9.76 -0.25 -2.51
CA TYR A 329 8.45 0.32 -2.19
C TYR A 329 7.72 -0.48 -1.12
N GLY A 330 7.64 -1.81 -1.27
CA GLY A 330 7.06 -2.70 -0.25
C GLY A 330 7.81 -2.64 1.08
N GLY A 331 9.14 -2.66 1.01
CA GLY A 331 10.03 -2.53 2.16
C GLY A 331 9.85 -1.22 2.92
N GLY A 332 9.67 -0.10 2.21
CA GLY A 332 9.42 1.21 2.81
C GLY A 332 8.20 1.20 3.74
N PHE A 333 7.10 0.60 3.31
CA PHE A 333 5.91 0.46 4.15
C PHE A 333 6.14 -0.37 5.42
N SER A 334 6.85 -1.48 5.31
CA SER A 334 7.03 -2.40 6.44
C SER A 334 8.09 -1.93 7.44
N CYS A 335 9.12 -1.21 6.99
CA CYS A 335 10.18 -0.68 7.84
C CYS A 335 9.77 0.59 8.60
N MET A 336 8.82 1.40 8.08
CA MET A 336 8.47 2.70 8.66
C MET A 336 7.93 2.62 10.09
N PRO A 337 6.98 1.74 10.46
CA PRO A 337 6.50 1.65 11.84
C PRO A 337 7.61 1.33 12.84
N ALA A 338 8.54 0.44 12.47
CA ALA A 338 9.68 0.10 13.30
C ALA A 338 10.63 1.29 13.45
N TYR A 339 10.91 2.02 12.36
CA TYR A 339 11.76 3.20 12.39
C TYR A 339 11.18 4.33 13.27
N LEU A 340 9.85 4.54 13.18
CA LEU A 340 9.15 5.47 14.06
C LEU A 340 9.25 5.06 15.53
N SER A 341 9.14 3.75 15.84
CA SER A 341 9.27 3.24 17.20
C SER A 341 10.67 3.43 17.76
N ASP A 342 11.70 3.32 16.91
CA ASP A 342 13.09 3.52 17.31
C ASP A 342 13.38 4.98 17.68
N ILE A 343 12.74 5.94 16.99
CA ILE A 343 12.99 7.38 17.18
C ILE A 343 12.05 7.98 18.25
N PHE A 344 10.76 7.66 18.19
CA PHE A 344 9.73 8.32 19.02
C PHE A 344 9.18 7.45 20.15
N GLY A 345 9.60 6.17 20.22
CA GLY A 345 9.11 5.21 21.20
C GLY A 345 7.76 4.59 20.81
N VAL A 346 7.35 3.58 21.59
CA VAL A 346 6.20 2.72 21.24
C VAL A 346 4.86 3.20 21.79
N ARG A 347 4.85 4.08 22.81
CA ARG A 347 3.63 4.42 23.57
C ARG A 347 2.53 5.05 22.72
N HIS A 348 2.88 5.93 21.77
CA HIS A 348 1.95 6.63 20.88
C HIS A 348 2.21 6.30 19.40
N LEU A 349 2.85 5.16 19.13
CA LEU A 349 3.29 4.77 17.80
C LEU A 349 2.14 4.79 16.76
N ALA A 350 0.99 4.24 17.11
CA ALA A 350 -0.16 4.18 16.19
C ALA A 350 -0.63 5.59 15.76
N ALA A 351 -0.66 6.53 16.71
CA ALA A 351 -1.07 7.91 16.42
C ALA A 351 -0.02 8.66 15.58
N ILE A 352 1.27 8.42 15.82
CA ILE A 352 2.38 9.02 15.05
C ILE A 352 2.41 8.42 13.64
N HIS A 353 2.31 7.09 13.53
CA HIS A 353 2.28 6.39 12.24
C HIS A 353 1.08 6.82 11.38
N GLY A 354 -0.11 6.99 11.98
CA GLY A 354 -1.27 7.51 11.26
C GLY A 354 -1.00 8.86 10.59
N THR A 355 -0.25 9.77 11.25
CA THR A 355 0.13 11.06 10.62
C THR A 355 1.16 10.90 9.50
N ILE A 356 2.05 9.92 9.58
CA ILE A 356 3.01 9.60 8.50
C ILE A 356 2.27 9.03 7.27
N LEU A 357 1.19 8.26 7.46
CA LEU A 357 0.40 7.71 6.35
C LEU A 357 -0.26 8.79 5.47
N THR A 358 -0.35 10.04 5.91
CA THR A 358 -0.76 11.15 5.05
C THR A 358 0.17 11.31 3.83
N ALA A 359 1.45 10.95 3.98
CA ALA A 359 2.40 10.89 2.88
C ALA A 359 1.94 9.94 1.77
N TRP A 360 1.36 8.78 2.13
CA TRP A 360 0.83 7.83 1.15
C TRP A 360 -0.32 8.41 0.33
N GLY A 361 -1.30 9.05 0.98
CA GLY A 361 -2.40 9.68 0.26
C GLY A 361 -1.93 10.76 -0.73
N ILE A 362 -0.99 11.63 -0.31
CA ILE A 362 -0.44 12.68 -1.16
C ILE A 362 0.43 12.09 -2.28
N ALA A 363 1.24 11.09 -1.98
CA ALA A 363 2.06 10.36 -2.94
C ALA A 363 1.21 9.69 -4.04
N GLY A 364 0.02 9.18 -3.67
CA GLY A 364 -0.93 8.58 -4.61
C GLY A 364 -1.48 9.56 -5.65
N ILE A 365 -1.44 10.85 -5.36
CA ILE A 365 -1.69 11.91 -6.37
C ILE A 365 -0.39 12.25 -7.10
N ALA A 366 0.67 12.59 -6.37
CA ALA A 366 1.89 13.13 -6.94
C ALA A 366 2.57 12.15 -7.93
N GLY A 367 2.77 10.89 -7.55
CA GLY A 367 3.50 9.93 -8.38
C GLY A 367 2.81 9.62 -9.70
N PRO A 368 1.59 9.06 -9.67
CA PRO A 368 0.89 8.68 -10.90
C PRO A 368 0.61 9.84 -11.83
N LEU A 369 0.17 11.00 -11.30
CA LEU A 369 -0.17 12.15 -12.15
C LEU A 369 1.06 12.81 -12.76
N VAL A 370 2.16 12.95 -12.01
CA VAL A 370 3.40 13.47 -12.58
C VAL A 370 3.86 12.58 -13.74
N LEU A 371 3.82 11.25 -13.55
CA LEU A 371 4.21 10.31 -14.60
C LEU A 371 3.27 10.40 -15.82
N ALA A 372 1.96 10.49 -15.62
CA ALA A 372 0.98 10.56 -16.70
C ALA A 372 1.06 11.88 -17.48
N VAL A 373 1.06 13.03 -16.78
CA VAL A 373 1.11 14.37 -17.38
C VAL A 373 2.42 14.58 -18.14
N MET A 374 3.55 14.21 -17.54
CA MET A 374 4.85 14.34 -18.23
C MET A 374 4.93 13.43 -19.45
N LYS A 375 4.38 12.20 -19.39
CA LYS A 375 4.27 11.31 -20.55
C LYS A 375 3.46 11.96 -21.67
N GLU A 376 2.34 12.61 -21.37
CA GLU A 376 1.52 13.32 -22.36
C GLU A 376 2.27 14.51 -22.97
N MET A 377 3.01 15.26 -22.16
CA MET A 377 3.76 16.46 -22.61
C MET A 377 5.00 16.11 -23.45
N THR A 378 5.71 15.03 -23.11
CA THR A 378 7.01 14.69 -23.69
C THR A 378 6.95 13.54 -24.69
N GLY A 379 5.86 12.78 -24.68
CA GLY A 379 5.70 11.56 -25.49
C GLY A 379 6.40 10.32 -24.92
N GLY A 380 7.26 10.47 -23.88
CA GLY A 380 8.06 9.41 -23.24
C GLY A 380 7.94 9.38 -21.72
N TYR A 381 8.56 8.38 -21.10
CA TYR A 381 8.60 8.24 -19.64
C TYR A 381 9.95 8.73 -19.06
N GLU A 382 10.96 8.95 -19.90
CA GLU A 382 12.36 9.16 -19.56
C GLU A 382 12.51 10.33 -18.59
N LEU A 383 11.96 11.49 -18.93
CA LEU A 383 12.08 12.71 -18.12
C LEU A 383 11.49 12.54 -16.72
N THR A 384 10.39 11.81 -16.60
CA THR A 384 9.78 11.53 -15.28
C THR A 384 10.62 10.58 -14.45
N LEU A 385 11.21 9.57 -15.09
CA LEU A 385 12.10 8.61 -14.42
C LEU A 385 13.37 9.29 -13.93
N ASP A 386 13.93 10.23 -14.72
CA ASP A 386 15.07 11.06 -14.32
C ASP A 386 14.69 12.01 -13.15
N LEU A 387 13.49 12.58 -13.16
CA LEU A 387 12.96 13.36 -12.05
C LEU A 387 12.85 12.50 -10.77
N PHE A 388 12.33 11.28 -10.90
CA PHE A 388 12.26 10.34 -9.78
C PHE A 388 13.64 9.97 -9.26
N ALA A 389 14.61 9.74 -10.13
CA ALA A 389 16.00 9.55 -9.73
C ALA A 389 16.54 10.76 -8.94
N GLY A 390 16.26 11.98 -9.39
CA GLY A 390 16.62 13.22 -8.68
C GLY A 390 15.95 13.34 -7.30
N MET A 391 14.67 12.97 -7.18
CA MET A 391 13.97 12.92 -5.89
C MET A 391 14.60 11.89 -4.93
N MET A 392 15.04 10.73 -5.45
CA MET A 392 15.75 9.73 -4.67
C MET A 392 17.11 10.22 -4.16
N VAL A 393 17.84 11.03 -4.94
CA VAL A 393 19.08 11.66 -4.48
C VAL A 393 18.81 12.55 -3.25
N LEU A 394 17.78 13.39 -3.31
CA LEU A 394 17.40 14.22 -2.17
C LEU A 394 17.00 13.37 -0.95
N ALA A 395 16.20 12.31 -1.17
CA ALA A 395 15.80 11.41 -0.11
C ALA A 395 16.98 10.63 0.49
N PHE A 396 17.96 10.24 -0.32
CA PHE A 396 19.21 9.62 0.13
C PHE A 396 19.99 10.55 1.06
N VAL A 397 20.12 11.82 0.71
CA VAL A 397 20.80 12.82 1.56
C VAL A 397 20.06 12.98 2.89
N ILE A 398 18.73 13.16 2.85
CA ILE A 398 17.92 13.33 4.06
C ILE A 398 18.01 12.09 4.96
N ALA A 399 17.90 10.88 4.39
CA ALA A 399 18.02 9.63 5.13
C ALA A 399 19.41 9.47 5.78
N THR A 400 20.47 9.87 5.07
CA THR A 400 21.85 9.84 5.59
C THR A 400 22.03 10.81 6.75
N VAL A 401 21.54 12.05 6.60
CA VAL A 401 21.59 13.05 7.70
C VAL A 401 20.81 12.57 8.92
N LEU A 402 19.62 12.03 8.71
CA LEU A 402 18.78 11.49 9.79
C LEU A 402 19.48 10.31 10.50
N HIS A 403 20.07 9.39 9.74
CA HIS A 403 20.80 8.24 10.29
C HIS A 403 22.01 8.67 11.12
N LEU A 404 22.83 9.58 10.62
CA LEU A 404 24.01 10.09 11.34
C LEU A 404 23.63 10.90 12.60
N SER A 405 22.57 11.71 12.52
CA SER A 405 22.05 12.45 13.66
C SER A 405 21.54 11.55 14.79
N ASN A 406 20.90 10.42 14.44
CA ASN A 406 20.41 9.47 15.43
C ASN A 406 21.55 8.67 16.09
N ARG A 407 22.66 8.38 15.37
CA ARG A 407 23.85 7.74 15.96
C ARG A 407 24.57 8.60 16.97
N LYS A 408 24.53 9.93 16.82
CA LYS A 408 25.18 10.87 17.78
C LYS A 408 24.34 11.10 19.05
N ALA A 409 23.07 10.68 19.05
CA ALA A 409 22.16 10.84 20.18
C ALA A 409 22.09 9.59 21.10
N VAL A 410 22.80 8.52 20.75
CA VAL A 410 23.03 7.30 21.53
C VAL A 410 24.44 7.33 22.07
#